data_e9e3e629ccd020da56f2df2c19ccd48d
#
_entry.id   e9e3e629ccd020da56f2df2c19ccd48d
#
_cell.length_a   1.000
_cell.length_b   1.000
_cell.length_c   1.000
_cell.angle_alpha   90.00
_cell.angle_beta   90.00
_cell.angle_gamma   90.00
#
_symmetry.space_group_name_H-M   'P 1'
#
loop_
_entity.id
_entity.type
_entity.pdbx_description
1 polymer ?
#
loop_
_entity_poly.entity_id
_entity_poly.type
_entity_poly.pdbx_seq_one_letter_code
_entity_poly.pdbx_strand_id
1 'polypeptide(L)'
;MSDILCIGSVLWDIIGRAPSSLRLGSDVPGRITRLPGGVAMNIAMTLTRFGLRPALLTAIGRDAEGDELIAACLRLGLECGHVYRSDDLPTDRYMAIEGANGLVAAVADVHSLEMAGDKILRALGDGTLGSAQTPYAGLIALDGNLTEALMSDIARSPLFACADLRVAPASPGKAERLMPLLGHPKATLYVNLEEAGLIAKDRFDSAAQAAEALLARGAARVLVTNGGQDAAMGEVRHGVITGSPTPALVTRVTGAGDTFMAAHIVAEVRGAQRMQALEAALRAAADYVSGDIRS
;
A
#
# COMPACT_ATOMS: atom_id res chain seq x y z
N MET A 1 -18.68 -11.28 5.07
CA MET A 1 -17.82 -10.49 5.97
C MET A 1 -16.48 -10.39 5.27
N SER A 2 -15.90 -9.21 5.20
CA SER A 2 -14.56 -8.97 4.60
C SER A 2 -13.47 -9.62 5.44
N ASP A 3 -12.39 -10.06 4.79
CA ASP A 3 -11.27 -10.71 5.47
C ASP A 3 -10.21 -9.68 5.92
N ILE A 4 -10.19 -8.51 5.26
CA ILE A 4 -9.25 -7.42 5.52
C ILE A 4 -9.86 -6.07 5.10
N LEU A 5 -9.54 -5.01 5.83
CA LEU A 5 -9.86 -3.64 5.44
C LEU A 5 -8.65 -3.01 4.76
N CYS A 6 -8.84 -2.38 3.60
CA CYS A 6 -7.82 -1.58 2.91
C CYS A 6 -8.19 -0.10 3.04
N ILE A 7 -7.40 0.66 3.80
CA ILE A 7 -7.67 2.06 4.14
C ILE A 7 -6.66 2.95 3.43
N GLY A 8 -7.12 3.84 2.56
CA GLY A 8 -6.25 4.78 1.85
C GLY A 8 -6.72 5.13 0.46
N SER A 9 -5.78 5.35 -0.46
CA SER A 9 -6.05 5.87 -1.80
C SER A 9 -6.69 4.82 -2.71
N VAL A 10 -7.82 5.21 -3.29
CA VAL A 10 -8.51 4.55 -4.40
C VAL A 10 -8.88 5.64 -5.38
N LEU A 11 -8.29 5.62 -6.56
CA LEU A 11 -8.33 6.70 -7.51
C LEU A 11 -8.21 6.19 -8.95
N TRP A 12 -8.24 7.09 -9.92
CA TRP A 12 -7.93 6.75 -11.29
C TRP A 12 -6.46 6.99 -11.62
N ASP A 13 -5.73 5.94 -12.02
CA ASP A 13 -4.41 6.05 -12.65
C ASP A 13 -4.60 6.35 -14.14
N ILE A 14 -4.13 7.53 -14.57
CA ILE A 14 -4.11 7.98 -15.96
C ILE A 14 -2.67 7.95 -16.44
N ILE A 15 -2.31 6.95 -17.25
CA ILE A 15 -0.93 6.71 -17.64
C ILE A 15 -0.78 6.85 -19.16
N GLY A 16 -0.02 7.88 -19.57
CA GLY A 16 0.42 8.07 -20.94
C GLY A 16 1.75 7.36 -21.20
N ARG A 17 1.77 6.40 -22.13
CA ARG A 17 2.99 5.66 -22.52
C ARG A 17 3.36 5.93 -23.95
N ALA A 18 4.63 6.31 -24.15
CA ALA A 18 5.23 6.47 -25.48
C ALA A 18 6.32 5.42 -25.71
N PRO A 19 6.43 4.81 -26.92
CA PRO A 19 7.49 3.86 -27.24
C PRO A 19 8.87 4.53 -27.41
N SER A 20 8.90 5.86 -27.54
CA SER A 20 10.11 6.65 -27.69
C SER A 20 10.47 7.40 -26.41
N SER A 21 11.73 7.88 -26.33
CA SER A 21 12.15 8.78 -25.26
C SER A 21 11.47 10.14 -25.41
N LEU A 22 10.95 10.66 -24.31
CA LEU A 22 10.28 11.95 -24.25
C LEU A 22 11.27 13.08 -23.96
N ARG A 23 11.10 14.20 -24.66
CA ARG A 23 11.80 15.45 -24.41
C ARG A 23 10.87 16.45 -23.73
N LEU A 24 11.38 17.26 -22.83
CA LEU A 24 10.64 18.36 -22.24
C LEU A 24 10.08 19.30 -23.34
N GLY A 25 8.79 19.62 -23.23
CA GLY A 25 8.13 20.57 -24.15
C GLY A 25 7.77 20.00 -25.52
N SER A 26 7.84 18.67 -25.74
CA SER A 26 7.40 18.04 -26.99
C SER A 26 6.30 17.02 -26.74
N ASP A 27 5.46 16.83 -27.76
CA ASP A 27 4.50 15.73 -27.83
C ASP A 27 5.06 14.60 -28.70
N VAL A 28 4.63 13.39 -28.41
CA VAL A 28 5.00 12.18 -29.16
C VAL A 28 3.79 11.25 -29.28
N PRO A 29 3.69 10.43 -30.34
CA PRO A 29 2.66 9.41 -30.42
C PRO A 29 2.77 8.41 -29.25
N GLY A 30 1.63 8.12 -28.62
CA GLY A 30 1.58 7.23 -27.46
C GLY A 30 0.16 6.68 -27.21
N ARG A 31 0.00 5.98 -26.11
CA ARG A 31 -1.29 5.50 -25.63
C ARG A 31 -1.54 6.04 -24.24
N ILE A 32 -2.77 6.46 -23.98
CA ILE A 32 -3.24 6.86 -22.66
C ILE A 32 -4.20 5.77 -22.17
N THR A 33 -3.94 5.26 -20.99
CA THR A 33 -4.81 4.28 -20.31
C THR A 33 -5.32 4.87 -19.01
N ARG A 34 -6.56 4.52 -18.63
CA ARG A 34 -7.16 4.85 -17.35
C ARG A 34 -7.51 3.56 -16.64
N LEU A 35 -6.97 3.34 -15.46
CA LEU A 35 -7.14 2.12 -14.66
C LEU A 35 -7.44 2.49 -13.21
N PRO A 36 -8.22 1.69 -12.47
CA PRO A 36 -8.29 1.83 -11.02
C PRO A 36 -6.90 1.67 -10.41
N GLY A 37 -6.53 2.58 -9.51
CA GLY A 37 -5.21 2.62 -8.89
C GLY A 37 -5.25 3.25 -7.50
N GLY A 38 -4.06 3.57 -6.99
CA GLY A 38 -3.83 3.96 -5.61
C GLY A 38 -3.31 2.79 -4.77
N VAL A 39 -2.53 3.08 -3.72
CA VAL A 39 -1.83 2.04 -2.94
C VAL A 39 -2.82 1.09 -2.27
N ALA A 40 -3.86 1.61 -1.59
CA ALA A 40 -4.89 0.76 -0.97
C ALA A 40 -5.63 -0.08 -2.03
N MET A 41 -5.89 0.49 -3.22
CA MET A 41 -6.50 -0.22 -4.34
C MET A 41 -5.61 -1.34 -4.87
N ASN A 42 -4.32 -1.09 -5.08
CA ASN A 42 -3.36 -2.07 -5.57
C ASN A 42 -3.22 -3.26 -4.61
N ILE A 43 -3.13 -2.97 -3.31
CA ILE A 43 -3.12 -3.99 -2.26
C ILE A 43 -4.42 -4.80 -2.32
N ALA A 44 -5.58 -4.14 -2.35
CA ALA A 44 -6.88 -4.82 -2.39
C ALA A 44 -7.05 -5.71 -3.63
N MET A 45 -6.69 -5.22 -4.82
CA MET A 45 -6.72 -6.01 -6.06
C MET A 45 -5.84 -7.25 -5.96
N THR A 46 -4.65 -7.10 -5.39
CA THR A 46 -3.72 -8.23 -5.23
C THR A 46 -4.24 -9.25 -4.21
N LEU A 47 -4.78 -8.79 -3.08
CA LEU A 47 -5.41 -9.65 -2.08
C LEU A 47 -6.58 -10.45 -2.68
N THR A 48 -7.41 -9.82 -3.52
CA THR A 48 -8.50 -10.50 -4.21
C THR A 48 -7.99 -11.58 -5.16
N ARG A 49 -6.93 -11.32 -5.92
CA ARG A 49 -6.28 -12.34 -6.78
C ARG A 49 -5.79 -13.54 -5.98
N PHE A 50 -5.37 -13.33 -4.75
CA PHE A 50 -4.95 -14.39 -3.82
C PHE A 50 -6.10 -14.99 -3.01
N GLY A 51 -7.36 -14.60 -3.30
CA GLY A 51 -8.57 -15.24 -2.77
C GLY A 51 -9.07 -14.66 -1.44
N LEU A 52 -8.58 -13.51 -0.98
CA LEU A 52 -9.16 -12.77 0.13
C LEU A 52 -10.26 -11.80 -0.37
N ARG A 53 -11.13 -11.37 0.53
CA ARG A 53 -12.22 -10.42 0.28
C ARG A 53 -11.94 -9.10 0.99
N PRO A 54 -11.25 -8.14 0.34
CA PRO A 54 -10.98 -6.84 0.95
C PRO A 54 -12.19 -5.92 0.89
N ALA A 55 -12.36 -5.09 1.94
CA ALA A 55 -13.26 -3.96 1.95
C ALA A 55 -12.48 -2.65 1.90
N LEU A 56 -12.95 -1.69 1.13
CA LEU A 56 -12.30 -0.40 0.93
C LEU A 56 -12.86 0.64 1.92
N LEU A 57 -11.97 1.32 2.63
CA LEU A 57 -12.24 2.53 3.41
C LEU A 57 -11.44 3.67 2.79
N THR A 58 -12.10 4.49 2.01
CA THR A 58 -11.49 5.56 1.20
C THR A 58 -12.49 6.68 0.97
N ALA A 59 -12.05 7.77 0.36
CA ALA A 59 -12.91 8.85 -0.11
C ALA A 59 -13.01 8.80 -1.64
N ILE A 60 -14.22 8.87 -2.17
CA ILE A 60 -14.51 8.96 -3.60
C ILE A 60 -15.63 9.98 -3.81
N GLY A 61 -15.46 10.87 -4.78
CA GLY A 61 -16.47 11.88 -5.12
C GLY A 61 -17.80 11.28 -5.58
N ARG A 62 -18.90 12.02 -5.37
CA ARG A 62 -20.20 11.75 -6.00
C ARG A 62 -20.27 12.38 -7.39
N ASP A 63 -19.26 12.11 -8.19
CA ASP A 63 -19.17 12.51 -9.58
C ASP A 63 -19.23 11.28 -10.52
N ALA A 64 -19.31 11.53 -11.81
CA ALA A 64 -19.41 10.45 -12.81
C ALA A 64 -18.18 9.53 -12.77
N GLU A 65 -16.98 10.08 -12.52
CA GLU A 65 -15.75 9.30 -12.43
C GLU A 65 -15.72 8.44 -11.17
N GLY A 66 -16.28 8.92 -10.07
CA GLY A 66 -16.41 8.16 -8.83
C GLY A 66 -17.42 7.02 -8.96
N ASP A 67 -18.52 7.22 -9.68
CA ASP A 67 -19.49 6.15 -9.95
C ASP A 67 -18.87 5.05 -10.84
N GLU A 68 -18.11 5.44 -11.86
CA GLU A 68 -17.36 4.51 -12.69
C GLU A 68 -16.28 3.75 -11.88
N LEU A 69 -15.58 4.43 -10.96
CA LEU A 69 -14.55 3.83 -10.10
C LEU A 69 -15.16 2.81 -9.14
N ILE A 70 -16.26 3.15 -8.48
CA ILE A 70 -17.01 2.20 -7.63
C ILE A 70 -17.45 0.98 -8.44
N ALA A 71 -18.02 1.19 -9.64
CA ALA A 71 -18.42 0.09 -10.51
C ALA A 71 -17.23 -0.79 -10.91
N ALA A 72 -16.05 -0.20 -11.14
CA ALA A 72 -14.83 -0.94 -11.42
C ALA A 72 -14.36 -1.76 -10.20
N CYS A 73 -14.37 -1.18 -9.00
CA CYS A 73 -14.04 -1.87 -7.75
C CYS A 73 -14.94 -3.09 -7.52
N LEU A 74 -16.25 -2.93 -7.71
CA LEU A 74 -17.22 -4.03 -7.56
C LEU A 74 -16.97 -5.15 -8.57
N ARG A 75 -16.65 -4.82 -9.84
CA ARG A 75 -16.30 -5.83 -10.86
C ARG A 75 -15.02 -6.60 -10.51
N LEU A 76 -14.12 -6.00 -9.76
CA LEU A 76 -12.88 -6.61 -9.26
C LEU A 76 -13.10 -7.43 -7.98
N GLY A 77 -14.34 -7.53 -7.46
CA GLY A 77 -14.67 -8.29 -6.27
C GLY A 77 -14.37 -7.58 -4.95
N LEU A 78 -14.19 -6.25 -4.98
CA LEU A 78 -13.92 -5.45 -3.79
C LEU A 78 -15.22 -4.99 -3.13
N GLU A 79 -15.25 -4.97 -1.81
CA GLU A 79 -16.39 -4.46 -1.05
C GLU A 79 -16.29 -2.94 -0.90
N CYS A 80 -17.32 -2.22 -1.37
CA CYS A 80 -17.36 -0.76 -1.40
C CYS A 80 -18.41 -0.16 -0.44
N GLY A 81 -19.05 -0.97 0.40
CA GLY A 81 -20.13 -0.53 1.29
C GLY A 81 -19.71 0.50 2.35
N HIS A 82 -18.41 0.62 2.61
CA HIS A 82 -17.85 1.53 3.62
C HIS A 82 -17.10 2.72 3.01
N VAL A 83 -17.14 2.89 1.69
CA VAL A 83 -16.52 4.04 1.01
C VAL A 83 -17.24 5.34 1.40
N TYR A 84 -16.47 6.32 1.84
CA TYR A 84 -16.99 7.67 2.05
C TYR A 84 -17.23 8.35 0.69
N ARG A 85 -18.50 8.60 0.35
CA ARG A 85 -18.88 9.31 -0.89
C ARG A 85 -19.07 10.79 -0.57
N SER A 86 -18.19 11.63 -1.12
CA SER A 86 -18.19 13.08 -0.87
C SER A 86 -19.04 13.81 -1.91
N ASP A 87 -19.83 14.79 -1.45
CA ASP A 87 -20.63 15.65 -2.32
C ASP A 87 -19.85 16.90 -2.77
N ASP A 88 -18.78 17.25 -2.07
CA ASP A 88 -18.00 18.49 -2.23
C ASP A 88 -16.53 18.27 -2.64
N LEU A 89 -16.06 17.01 -2.61
CA LEU A 89 -14.69 16.64 -3.01
C LEU A 89 -14.75 15.76 -4.27
N PRO A 90 -13.98 16.07 -5.33
CA PRO A 90 -13.95 15.29 -6.56
C PRO A 90 -13.30 13.93 -6.36
N THR A 91 -13.44 13.03 -7.32
CA THR A 91 -12.71 11.77 -7.34
C THR A 91 -11.22 12.02 -7.63
N ASP A 92 -10.34 11.50 -6.78
CA ASP A 92 -8.89 11.64 -6.88
C ASP A 92 -8.31 10.94 -8.12
N ARG A 93 -7.15 11.42 -8.58
CA ARG A 93 -6.46 10.94 -9.78
C ARG A 93 -4.94 10.93 -9.59
N TYR A 94 -4.30 10.00 -10.24
CA TYR A 94 -2.86 10.03 -10.46
C TYR A 94 -2.61 10.09 -11.96
N MET A 95 -1.74 11.00 -12.40
CA MET A 95 -1.35 11.11 -13.80
C MET A 95 0.14 10.87 -13.93
N ALA A 96 0.54 9.98 -14.84
CA ALA A 96 1.94 9.70 -15.14
C ALA A 96 2.21 9.74 -16.64
N ILE A 97 3.39 10.17 -17.01
CA ILE A 97 3.93 10.14 -18.36
C ILE A 97 5.18 9.28 -18.36
N GLU A 98 5.14 8.20 -19.11
CA GLU A 98 6.22 7.21 -19.23
C GLU A 98 6.71 7.17 -20.69
N GLY A 99 8.01 7.18 -20.89
CA GLY A 99 8.67 6.97 -22.16
C GLY A 99 9.58 5.75 -22.16
N ALA A 100 10.27 5.50 -23.24
CA ALA A 100 11.30 4.45 -23.30
C ALA A 100 12.42 4.63 -22.27
N ASN A 101 12.58 5.85 -21.75
CA ASN A 101 13.52 6.24 -20.68
C ASN A 101 12.91 6.15 -19.28
N GLY A 102 11.73 5.54 -19.11
CA GLY A 102 11.04 5.38 -17.83
C GLY A 102 10.05 6.50 -17.52
N LEU A 103 9.77 6.71 -16.23
CA LEU A 103 8.86 7.76 -15.75
C LEU A 103 9.50 9.13 -15.99
N VAL A 104 8.81 9.98 -16.76
CA VAL A 104 9.24 11.35 -17.10
C VAL A 104 8.68 12.36 -16.11
N ALA A 105 7.40 12.24 -15.77
CA ALA A 105 6.72 13.11 -14.80
C ALA A 105 5.48 12.42 -14.24
N ALA A 106 5.10 12.78 -13.02
CA ALA A 106 3.84 12.37 -12.43
C ALA A 106 3.26 13.46 -11.54
N VAL A 107 1.93 13.47 -11.43
CA VAL A 107 1.15 14.30 -10.50
C VAL A 107 0.19 13.39 -9.75
N ALA A 108 0.27 13.41 -8.42
CA ALA A 108 -0.65 12.68 -7.54
C ALA A 108 -1.65 13.67 -6.94
N ASP A 109 -2.87 13.68 -7.43
CA ASP A 109 -3.99 14.41 -6.86
C ASP A 109 -4.74 13.46 -5.92
N VAL A 110 -4.34 13.48 -4.65
CA VAL A 110 -4.96 12.74 -3.54
C VAL A 110 -5.59 13.69 -2.52
N HIS A 111 -5.93 14.89 -2.98
CA HIS A 111 -6.46 15.98 -2.14
C HIS A 111 -7.76 15.59 -1.45
N SER A 112 -8.65 14.89 -2.15
CA SER A 112 -9.95 14.50 -1.58
C SER A 112 -9.81 13.45 -0.48
N LEU A 113 -8.89 12.51 -0.61
CA LEU A 113 -8.57 11.57 0.47
C LEU A 113 -8.04 12.32 1.70
N GLU A 114 -7.10 13.25 1.51
CA GLU A 114 -6.51 14.03 2.61
C GLU A 114 -7.55 14.92 3.30
N MET A 115 -8.42 15.57 2.54
CA MET A 115 -9.48 16.46 3.06
C MET A 115 -10.65 15.70 3.70
N ALA A 116 -10.92 14.48 3.30
CA ALA A 116 -11.92 13.63 3.93
C ALA A 116 -11.52 13.27 5.38
N GLY A 117 -10.21 13.13 5.65
CA GLY A 117 -9.68 12.87 6.98
C GLY A 117 -10.29 11.62 7.60
N ASP A 118 -10.79 11.74 8.83
CA ASP A 118 -11.37 10.64 9.61
C ASP A 118 -12.75 10.16 9.12
N LYS A 119 -13.39 10.89 8.20
CA LYS A 119 -14.69 10.47 7.63
C LYS A 119 -14.61 9.09 6.96
N ILE A 120 -13.46 8.72 6.41
CA ILE A 120 -13.23 7.38 5.83
C ILE A 120 -13.21 6.27 6.89
N LEU A 121 -13.01 6.60 8.17
CA LEU A 121 -12.90 5.66 9.29
C LEU A 121 -14.23 5.46 10.02
N ARG A 122 -15.31 6.14 9.61
CA ARG A 122 -16.59 6.18 10.32
C ARG A 122 -17.12 4.78 10.65
N ALA A 123 -17.02 3.84 9.73
CA ALA A 123 -17.51 2.48 9.92
C ALA A 123 -16.79 1.72 11.08
N LEU A 124 -15.58 2.13 11.46
CA LEU A 124 -14.85 1.58 12.60
C LEU A 124 -15.33 2.14 13.96
N GLY A 125 -16.08 3.25 13.97
CA GLY A 125 -16.52 3.93 15.18
C GLY A 125 -18.04 3.90 15.41
N ASP A 126 -18.85 3.68 14.36
CA ASP A 126 -20.30 3.79 14.41
C ASP A 126 -21.04 2.46 14.71
N GLY A 127 -20.32 1.40 14.96
CA GLY A 127 -20.86 0.06 15.23
C GLY A 127 -20.97 -0.84 14.00
N THR A 128 -20.72 -0.32 12.80
CA THR A 128 -20.81 -1.11 11.54
C THR A 128 -19.72 -2.18 11.46
N LEU A 129 -18.47 -1.80 11.65
CA LEU A 129 -17.30 -2.70 11.68
C LEU A 129 -16.70 -2.82 13.08
N GLY A 130 -16.92 -1.81 13.93
CA GLY A 130 -16.42 -1.76 15.29
C GLY A 130 -16.90 -0.52 16.01
N SER A 131 -16.51 -0.38 17.28
CA SER A 131 -16.77 0.79 18.12
C SER A 131 -15.66 0.96 19.14
N ALA A 132 -15.66 2.05 19.92
CA ALA A 132 -14.70 2.25 21.00
C ALA A 132 -14.81 1.14 22.09
N GLN A 133 -15.99 0.54 22.30
CA GLN A 133 -16.22 -0.53 23.26
C GLN A 133 -15.87 -1.91 22.68
N THR A 134 -16.03 -2.09 21.39
CA THR A 134 -15.72 -3.32 20.66
C THR A 134 -14.88 -2.99 19.41
N PRO A 135 -13.57 -2.70 19.60
CA PRO A 135 -12.71 -2.32 18.50
C PRO A 135 -12.60 -3.41 17.44
N TYR A 136 -12.45 -3.00 16.18
CA TYR A 136 -12.17 -3.95 15.12
C TYR A 136 -10.87 -4.74 15.40
N ALA A 137 -10.96 -6.07 15.32
CA ALA A 137 -9.84 -6.96 15.69
C ALA A 137 -9.26 -7.74 14.50
N GLY A 138 -9.64 -7.37 13.28
CA GLY A 138 -9.16 -8.02 12.06
C GLY A 138 -7.92 -7.35 11.46
N LEU A 139 -7.58 -7.77 10.25
CA LEU A 139 -6.50 -7.21 9.46
C LEU A 139 -6.88 -5.85 8.86
N ILE A 140 -5.97 -4.90 8.91
CA ILE A 140 -6.09 -3.59 8.26
C ILE A 140 -4.82 -3.30 7.48
N ALA A 141 -4.92 -3.10 6.18
CA ALA A 141 -3.88 -2.53 5.34
C ALA A 141 -4.02 -1.00 5.31
N LEU A 142 -2.98 -0.28 5.73
CA LEU A 142 -2.92 1.18 5.74
C LEU A 142 -1.96 1.69 4.67
N ASP A 143 -2.42 2.68 3.92
CA ASP A 143 -1.71 3.35 2.84
C ASP A 143 -1.08 4.67 3.32
N GLY A 144 0.20 4.86 3.07
CA GLY A 144 0.96 6.07 3.41
C GLY A 144 0.54 7.35 2.66
N ASN A 145 -0.51 7.31 1.83
CA ASN A 145 -1.15 8.53 1.31
C ASN A 145 -1.99 9.25 2.37
N LEU A 146 -2.37 8.56 3.45
CA LEU A 146 -3.02 9.21 4.58
C LEU A 146 -2.11 10.30 5.18
N THR A 147 -2.71 11.38 5.69
CA THR A 147 -1.93 12.45 6.32
C THR A 147 -1.25 11.98 7.60
N GLU A 148 -0.12 12.59 7.97
CA GLU A 148 0.56 12.29 9.24
C GLU A 148 -0.36 12.51 10.45
N ALA A 149 -1.23 13.52 10.39
CA ALA A 149 -2.22 13.78 11.43
C ALA A 149 -3.17 12.58 11.59
N LEU A 150 -3.73 12.08 10.49
CA LEU A 150 -4.63 10.92 10.53
C LEU A 150 -3.90 9.65 10.97
N MET A 151 -2.63 9.43 10.53
CA MET A 151 -1.80 8.34 11.02
C MET A 151 -1.54 8.43 12.52
N SER A 152 -1.31 9.64 13.05
CA SER A 152 -1.16 9.90 14.48
C SER A 152 -2.44 9.60 15.26
N ASP A 153 -3.59 9.93 14.70
CA ASP A 153 -4.89 9.63 15.32
C ASP A 153 -5.15 8.11 15.31
N ILE A 154 -4.89 7.42 14.21
CA ILE A 154 -4.97 5.96 14.11
C ILE A 154 -4.09 5.29 15.16
N ALA A 155 -2.83 5.73 15.29
CA ALA A 155 -1.86 5.14 16.22
C ALA A 155 -2.30 5.24 17.70
N ARG A 156 -3.09 6.27 18.04
CA ARG A 156 -3.55 6.53 19.42
C ARG A 156 -5.00 6.11 19.67
N SER A 157 -5.76 5.87 18.63
CA SER A 157 -7.19 5.61 18.74
C SER A 157 -7.48 4.22 19.30
N PRO A 158 -8.39 4.09 20.29
CA PRO A 158 -8.84 2.79 20.78
C PRO A 158 -9.53 1.95 19.69
N LEU A 159 -10.03 2.56 18.62
CA LEU A 159 -10.67 1.86 17.50
C LEU A 159 -9.70 0.89 16.79
N PHE A 160 -8.41 1.15 16.85
CA PHE A 160 -7.35 0.35 16.21
C PHE A 160 -6.56 -0.51 17.19
N ALA A 161 -6.81 -0.41 18.50
CA ALA A 161 -6.01 -1.10 19.54
C ALA A 161 -6.00 -2.62 19.41
N CYS A 162 -7.02 -3.22 18.80
CA CYS A 162 -7.13 -4.66 18.58
C CYS A 162 -6.73 -5.11 17.15
N ALA A 163 -6.67 -4.19 16.21
CA ALA A 163 -6.40 -4.49 14.79
C ALA A 163 -4.94 -4.90 14.54
N ASP A 164 -4.73 -5.82 13.61
CA ASP A 164 -3.42 -6.14 13.05
C ASP A 164 -3.17 -5.16 11.88
N LEU A 165 -2.30 -4.17 12.13
CA LEU A 165 -2.02 -3.09 11.18
C LEU A 165 -0.87 -3.48 10.24
N ARG A 166 -1.13 -3.44 8.95
CA ARG A 166 -0.17 -3.66 7.86
C ARG A 166 0.00 -2.35 7.13
N VAL A 167 1.19 -1.76 7.14
CA VAL A 167 1.38 -0.36 6.75
C VAL A 167 2.45 -0.26 5.69
N ALA A 168 2.13 0.39 4.57
CA ALA A 168 3.08 0.67 3.50
C ALA A 168 3.10 2.17 3.17
N PRO A 169 4.27 2.78 2.93
CA PRO A 169 4.34 4.14 2.40
C PRO A 169 3.86 4.17 0.95
N ALA A 170 3.37 5.32 0.52
CA ALA A 170 2.94 5.49 -0.86
C ALA A 170 4.12 5.78 -1.80
N SER A 171 5.18 6.35 -1.26
CA SER A 171 6.41 6.71 -1.97
C SER A 171 7.48 7.14 -0.95
N PRO A 172 8.76 7.20 -1.34
CA PRO A 172 9.82 7.70 -0.46
C PRO A 172 9.51 9.07 0.15
N GLY A 173 8.97 10.01 -0.64
CA GLY A 173 8.58 11.34 -0.16
C GLY A 173 7.47 11.38 0.90
N LYS A 174 6.79 10.26 1.12
CA LYS A 174 5.73 10.10 2.14
C LYS A 174 6.08 9.09 3.24
N ALA A 175 7.30 8.53 3.23
CA ALA A 175 7.72 7.50 4.18
C ALA A 175 7.65 7.98 5.63
N GLU A 176 8.01 9.22 5.90
CA GLU A 176 7.98 9.80 7.24
C GLU A 176 6.56 9.92 7.83
N ARG A 177 5.50 9.89 6.99
CA ARG A 177 4.10 9.86 7.46
C ARG A 177 3.78 8.62 8.31
N LEU A 178 4.61 7.55 8.21
CA LEU A 178 4.45 6.32 8.99
C LEU A 178 5.04 6.41 10.40
N MET A 179 5.81 7.44 10.71
CA MET A 179 6.48 7.58 12.01
C MET A 179 5.56 7.45 13.23
N PRO A 180 4.31 7.95 13.22
CA PRO A 180 3.40 7.75 14.35
C PRO A 180 3.08 6.29 14.65
N LEU A 181 3.16 5.41 13.65
CA LEU A 181 2.89 3.98 13.79
C LEU A 181 4.14 3.16 14.15
N LEU A 182 5.32 3.76 14.16
CA LEU A 182 6.58 3.05 14.45
C LEU A 182 6.54 2.32 15.81
N GLY A 183 6.01 3.00 16.85
CA GLY A 183 5.86 2.42 18.19
C GLY A 183 4.56 1.64 18.43
N HIS A 184 3.72 1.44 17.43
CA HIS A 184 2.44 0.74 17.61
C HIS A 184 2.66 -0.79 17.73
N PRO A 185 2.22 -1.45 18.81
CA PRO A 185 2.60 -2.83 19.13
C PRO A 185 2.08 -3.87 18.15
N LYS A 186 1.11 -3.53 17.33
CA LYS A 186 0.50 -4.41 16.34
C LYS A 186 0.71 -3.93 14.90
N ALA A 187 1.62 -2.97 14.67
CA ALA A 187 1.95 -2.51 13.34
C ALA A 187 3.09 -3.34 12.73
N THR A 188 2.90 -3.74 11.48
CA THR A 188 3.94 -4.27 10.61
C THR A 188 4.20 -3.26 9.50
N LEU A 189 5.41 -2.74 9.41
CA LEU A 189 5.81 -1.80 8.38
C LEU A 189 6.37 -2.55 7.16
N TYR A 190 5.92 -2.20 5.97
CA TYR A 190 6.44 -2.70 4.69
C TYR A 190 7.11 -1.54 3.97
N VAL A 191 8.42 -1.51 3.91
CA VAL A 191 9.20 -0.40 3.36
C VAL A 191 10.29 -0.93 2.44
N ASN A 192 10.78 -0.11 1.53
CA ASN A 192 12.03 -0.38 0.84
C ASN A 192 13.22 0.22 1.61
N LEU A 193 14.45 -0.05 1.16
CA LEU A 193 15.67 0.39 1.83
C LEU A 193 15.77 1.92 1.93
N GLU A 194 15.38 2.65 0.89
CA GLU A 194 15.35 4.11 0.87
C GLU A 194 14.33 4.66 1.88
N GLU A 195 13.12 4.14 1.88
CA GLU A 195 12.05 4.51 2.82
C GLU A 195 12.42 4.21 4.26
N ALA A 196 13.06 3.06 4.51
CA ALA A 196 13.60 2.72 5.82
C ALA A 196 14.65 3.75 6.28
N GLY A 197 15.52 4.18 5.37
CA GLY A 197 16.51 5.22 5.63
C GLY A 197 15.90 6.57 5.98
N LEU A 198 14.83 6.98 5.27
CA LEU A 198 14.10 8.22 5.54
C LEU A 198 13.42 8.19 6.91
N ILE A 199 12.72 7.09 7.25
CA ILE A 199 12.08 6.89 8.56
C ILE A 199 13.14 6.87 9.67
N ALA A 200 14.24 6.19 9.45
CA ALA A 200 15.32 6.08 10.42
C ALA A 200 16.22 7.33 10.47
N LYS A 201 16.14 8.24 9.49
CA LYS A 201 17.09 9.36 9.30
C LYS A 201 18.53 8.89 9.29
N ASP A 202 18.79 7.79 8.57
CA ASP A 202 20.07 7.11 8.48
C ASP A 202 20.23 6.46 7.09
N ARG A 203 21.44 5.97 6.77
CA ARG A 203 21.73 5.24 5.55
C ARG A 203 22.14 3.82 5.87
N PHE A 204 21.64 2.87 5.09
CA PHE A 204 21.88 1.45 5.28
C PHE A 204 22.40 0.81 4.00
N ASP A 205 23.33 -0.13 4.15
CA ASP A 205 23.90 -0.89 3.04
C ASP A 205 23.09 -2.17 2.76
N SER A 206 22.22 -2.58 3.68
CA SER A 206 21.41 -3.79 3.53
C SER A 206 20.04 -3.66 4.21
N ALA A 207 19.09 -4.44 3.71
CA ALA A 207 17.76 -4.55 4.31
C ALA A 207 17.80 -5.06 5.75
N ALA A 208 18.76 -5.93 6.08
CA ALA A 208 18.92 -6.45 7.44
C ALA A 208 19.33 -5.34 8.43
N GLN A 209 20.31 -4.52 8.10
CA GLN A 209 20.72 -3.37 8.92
C GLN A 209 19.56 -2.39 9.11
N ALA A 210 18.82 -2.09 8.05
CA ALA A 210 17.65 -1.21 8.11
C ALA A 210 16.56 -1.80 9.02
N ALA A 211 16.29 -3.10 8.93
CA ALA A 211 15.31 -3.78 9.78
C ALA A 211 15.73 -3.72 11.26
N GLU A 212 16.99 -4.01 11.60
CA GLU A 212 17.53 -3.91 12.95
C GLU A 212 17.40 -2.49 13.51
N ALA A 213 17.74 -1.48 12.70
CA ALA A 213 17.65 -0.07 13.09
C ALA A 213 16.20 0.37 13.37
N LEU A 214 15.24 -0.06 12.55
CA LEU A 214 13.82 0.26 12.78
C LEU A 214 13.26 -0.45 14.01
N LEU A 215 13.65 -1.71 14.26
CA LEU A 215 13.29 -2.42 15.51
C LEU A 215 13.87 -1.69 16.75
N ALA A 216 15.13 -1.27 16.69
CA ALA A 216 15.76 -0.51 17.77
C ALA A 216 15.08 0.85 18.04
N ARG A 217 14.38 1.40 17.05
CA ARG A 217 13.58 2.63 17.16
C ARG A 217 12.12 2.41 17.57
N GLY A 218 11.74 1.17 17.85
CA GLY A 218 10.44 0.84 18.42
C GLY A 218 9.48 0.13 17.47
N ALA A 219 9.85 -0.14 16.20
CA ALA A 219 9.00 -0.94 15.34
C ALA A 219 8.78 -2.33 15.95
N ALA A 220 7.52 -2.77 16.05
CA ALA A 220 7.22 -4.11 16.52
C ALA A 220 7.63 -5.17 15.48
N ARG A 221 7.42 -4.84 14.22
CA ARG A 221 7.70 -5.70 13.08
C ARG A 221 7.92 -4.86 11.80
N VAL A 222 8.86 -5.28 10.97
CA VAL A 222 9.19 -4.58 9.73
C VAL A 222 9.63 -5.55 8.66
N LEU A 223 9.24 -5.29 7.43
CA LEU A 223 9.77 -5.93 6.23
C LEU A 223 10.44 -4.85 5.39
N VAL A 224 11.70 -5.08 5.03
CA VAL A 224 12.49 -4.16 4.21
C VAL A 224 12.88 -4.85 2.91
N THR A 225 12.46 -4.29 1.78
CA THR A 225 12.87 -4.76 0.44
C THR A 225 14.03 -3.92 -0.10
N ASN A 226 14.85 -4.51 -0.97
CA ASN A 226 16.00 -3.83 -1.57
C ASN A 226 16.13 -4.17 -3.08
N GLY A 227 15.09 -3.88 -3.85
CA GLY A 227 15.05 -4.18 -5.27
C GLY A 227 15.30 -5.65 -5.55
N GLY A 228 16.32 -5.96 -6.37
CA GLY A 228 16.74 -7.34 -6.67
C GLY A 228 17.74 -7.93 -5.66
N GLN A 229 18.04 -7.24 -4.56
CA GLN A 229 18.90 -7.72 -3.49
C GLN A 229 18.06 -8.37 -2.38
N ASP A 230 18.75 -8.91 -1.37
CA ASP A 230 18.10 -9.53 -0.22
C ASP A 230 17.11 -8.58 0.46
N ALA A 231 15.93 -9.10 0.78
CA ALA A 231 14.98 -8.46 1.67
C ALA A 231 15.15 -9.01 3.10
N ALA A 232 14.68 -8.24 4.08
CA ALA A 232 14.72 -8.62 5.48
C ALA A 232 13.34 -8.51 6.12
N MET A 233 13.08 -9.40 7.08
CA MET A 233 11.93 -9.34 7.97
C MET A 233 12.44 -9.32 9.42
N GLY A 234 12.19 -8.23 10.11
CA GLY A 234 12.54 -8.03 11.51
C GLY A 234 11.33 -8.10 12.43
N GLU A 235 11.51 -8.70 13.60
CA GLU A 235 10.48 -8.82 14.63
C GLU A 235 11.15 -8.79 16.02
N VAL A 236 10.65 -7.96 16.94
CA VAL A 236 11.29 -7.71 18.25
C VAL A 236 11.62 -9.00 19.01
N ARG A 237 10.73 -10.01 18.98
CA ARG A 237 10.91 -11.26 19.74
C ARG A 237 11.72 -12.31 19.01
N HIS A 238 11.89 -12.19 17.71
CA HIS A 238 12.43 -13.26 16.85
C HIS A 238 13.65 -12.84 16.03
N GLY A 239 14.09 -11.57 16.17
CA GLY A 239 15.22 -11.03 15.42
C GLY A 239 14.92 -10.88 13.92
N VAL A 240 15.99 -10.71 13.15
CA VAL A 240 15.93 -10.48 11.69
C VAL A 240 16.21 -11.77 10.94
N ILE A 241 15.44 -12.03 9.92
CA ILE A 241 15.70 -13.05 8.88
C ILE A 241 15.80 -12.38 7.52
N THR A 242 16.53 -12.97 6.60
CA THR A 242 16.70 -12.47 5.23
C THR A 242 16.27 -13.51 4.21
N GLY A 243 15.85 -13.03 3.05
CA GLY A 243 15.52 -13.90 1.90
C GLY A 243 15.91 -13.20 0.60
N SER A 244 16.40 -14.00 -0.37
CA SER A 244 16.82 -13.49 -1.67
C SER A 244 15.66 -13.61 -2.68
N PRO A 245 15.35 -12.55 -3.45
CA PRO A 245 14.36 -12.64 -4.52
C PRO A 245 14.87 -13.54 -5.65
N THR A 246 13.96 -14.22 -6.33
CA THR A 246 14.27 -14.93 -7.56
C THR A 246 14.67 -13.92 -8.64
N PRO A 247 15.77 -14.11 -9.37
CA PRO A 247 16.15 -13.26 -10.48
C PRO A 247 15.01 -13.14 -11.50
N ALA A 248 14.64 -11.93 -11.87
CA ALA A 248 13.54 -11.65 -12.78
C ALA A 248 13.92 -10.55 -13.78
N LEU A 249 13.40 -10.65 -15.01
CA LEU A 249 13.50 -9.55 -15.97
C LEU A 249 12.51 -8.47 -15.58
N VAL A 250 13.01 -7.30 -15.18
CA VAL A 250 12.16 -6.21 -14.72
C VAL A 250 11.50 -5.51 -15.91
N THR A 251 10.20 -5.66 -16.04
CA THR A 251 9.36 -4.98 -17.05
C THR A 251 8.51 -3.85 -16.44
N ARG A 252 8.28 -3.89 -15.12
CA ARG A 252 7.57 -2.87 -14.35
C ARG A 252 8.03 -2.89 -12.89
N VAL A 253 7.95 -1.75 -12.21
CA VAL A 253 8.37 -1.61 -10.80
C VAL A 253 7.21 -1.15 -9.92
N THR A 254 6.39 -0.21 -10.43
CA THR A 254 5.25 0.34 -9.67
C THR A 254 4.25 -0.76 -9.29
N GLY A 255 3.92 -0.85 -7.99
CA GLY A 255 3.04 -1.88 -7.43
C GLY A 255 3.75 -3.17 -6.98
N ALA A 256 5.08 -3.26 -7.13
CA ALA A 256 5.84 -4.42 -6.62
C ALA A 256 5.80 -4.50 -5.09
N GLY A 257 5.91 -3.37 -4.40
CA GLY A 257 5.78 -3.28 -2.94
C GLY A 257 4.40 -3.67 -2.45
N ASP A 258 3.34 -3.20 -3.14
CA ASP A 258 1.95 -3.56 -2.83
C ASP A 258 1.72 -5.06 -3.00
N THR A 259 2.29 -5.64 -4.06
CA THR A 259 2.21 -7.09 -4.34
C THR A 259 2.97 -7.89 -3.29
N PHE A 260 4.17 -7.46 -2.90
CA PHE A 260 4.96 -8.07 -1.83
C PHE A 260 4.18 -8.08 -0.51
N MET A 261 3.63 -6.93 -0.12
CA MET A 261 2.82 -6.80 1.10
C MET A 261 1.60 -7.71 1.07
N ALA A 262 0.83 -7.69 -0.01
CA ALA A 262 -0.38 -8.50 -0.13
C ALA A 262 -0.07 -10.01 -0.09
N ALA A 263 0.96 -10.45 -0.80
CA ALA A 263 1.37 -11.86 -0.80
C ALA A 263 1.86 -12.33 0.58
N HIS A 264 2.61 -11.48 1.30
CA HIS A 264 3.03 -11.75 2.67
C HIS A 264 1.82 -11.92 3.61
N ILE A 265 0.85 -10.98 3.56
CA ILE A 265 -0.38 -11.05 4.35
C ILE A 265 -1.12 -12.37 4.08
N VAL A 266 -1.31 -12.71 2.81
CA VAL A 266 -2.01 -13.95 2.42
C VAL A 266 -1.29 -15.20 2.91
N ALA A 267 0.05 -15.24 2.81
CA ALA A 267 0.84 -16.36 3.30
C ALA A 267 0.65 -16.56 4.81
N GLU A 268 0.67 -15.49 5.59
CA GLU A 268 0.42 -15.55 7.03
C GLU A 268 -1.01 -15.97 7.39
N VAL A 269 -2.01 -15.43 6.71
CA VAL A 269 -3.42 -15.83 6.87
C VAL A 269 -3.61 -17.33 6.61
N ARG A 270 -2.83 -17.89 5.69
CA ARG A 270 -2.81 -19.34 5.39
C ARG A 270 -1.93 -20.15 6.34
N GLY A 271 -1.35 -19.55 7.37
CA GLY A 271 -0.55 -20.23 8.40
C GLY A 271 0.91 -20.45 8.04
N ALA A 272 1.44 -19.77 7.02
CA ALA A 272 2.86 -19.86 6.69
C ALA A 272 3.74 -19.35 7.83
N GLN A 273 4.87 -20.04 8.07
CA GLN A 273 5.88 -19.57 9.01
C GLN A 273 6.65 -18.38 8.42
N ARG A 274 7.34 -17.62 9.27
CA ARG A 274 8.03 -16.37 8.91
C ARG A 274 8.84 -16.44 7.61
N MET A 275 9.73 -17.44 7.49
CA MET A 275 10.56 -17.60 6.29
C MET A 275 9.72 -17.93 5.06
N GLN A 276 8.74 -18.82 5.21
CA GLN A 276 7.85 -19.19 4.11
C GLN A 276 7.00 -17.99 3.63
N ALA A 277 6.54 -17.14 4.56
CA ALA A 277 5.79 -15.93 4.22
C ALA A 277 6.67 -14.91 3.49
N LEU A 278 7.92 -14.72 3.93
CA LEU A 278 8.90 -13.86 3.26
C LEU A 278 9.21 -14.37 1.84
N GLU A 279 9.47 -15.67 1.68
CA GLU A 279 9.74 -16.29 0.37
C GLU A 279 8.54 -16.21 -0.57
N ALA A 280 7.31 -16.39 -0.06
CA ALA A 280 6.10 -16.24 -0.85
C ALA A 280 5.92 -14.81 -1.35
N ALA A 281 6.19 -13.82 -0.49
CA ALA A 281 6.13 -12.41 -0.84
C ALA A 281 7.18 -12.03 -1.90
N LEU A 282 8.43 -12.49 -1.74
CA LEU A 282 9.51 -12.26 -2.69
C LEU A 282 9.20 -12.86 -4.06
N ARG A 283 8.68 -14.08 -4.09
CA ARG A 283 8.29 -14.78 -5.33
C ARG A 283 7.18 -14.01 -6.05
N ALA A 284 6.12 -13.64 -5.34
CA ALA A 284 5.01 -12.87 -5.91
C ALA A 284 5.46 -11.52 -6.46
N ALA A 285 6.36 -10.81 -5.78
CA ALA A 285 6.92 -9.56 -6.27
C ALA A 285 7.79 -9.77 -7.51
N ALA A 286 8.60 -10.84 -7.58
CA ALA A 286 9.41 -11.19 -8.75
C ALA A 286 8.53 -11.52 -9.96
N ASP A 287 7.48 -12.33 -9.78
CA ASP A 287 6.50 -12.65 -10.83
C ASP A 287 5.78 -11.39 -11.32
N TYR A 288 5.45 -10.48 -10.40
CA TYR A 288 4.81 -9.21 -10.75
C TYR A 288 5.73 -8.34 -11.61
N VAL A 289 6.99 -8.13 -11.23
CA VAL A 289 7.91 -7.24 -11.96
C VAL A 289 8.33 -7.81 -13.32
N SER A 290 8.32 -9.13 -13.49
CA SER A 290 8.59 -9.79 -14.78
C SER A 290 7.40 -9.73 -15.75
N GLY A 291 6.21 -9.37 -15.27
CA GLY A 291 4.98 -9.44 -16.05
C GLY A 291 4.40 -10.86 -16.16
N ASP A 292 4.98 -11.83 -15.46
CA ASP A 292 4.52 -13.21 -15.43
C ASP A 292 3.38 -13.36 -14.41
N ILE A 293 2.23 -12.73 -14.74
CA ILE A 293 1.03 -12.84 -13.92
C ILE A 293 0.41 -14.21 -14.18
N ARG A 294 0.92 -15.22 -13.57
CA ARG A 294 0.20 -16.49 -13.44
C ARG A 294 -0.89 -16.29 -12.39
N SER A 295 -2.11 -16.22 -12.90
CA SER A 295 -3.37 -16.16 -12.13
C SER A 295 -3.52 -17.38 -11.20
#